data_4f190bbf6a4b964e0beacf2589a9af28
#
_entry.id   4f190bbf6a4b964e0beacf2589a9af28
#
_cell.length_a   1.000
_cell.length_b   1.000
_cell.length_c   1.000
_cell.angle_alpha   90.00
_cell.angle_beta   90.00
_cell.angle_gamma   90.00
#
_symmetry.space_group_name_H-M   'P 1'
#
loop_
_entity.id
_entity.type
_entity.pdbx_description
1 polymer ?
#
loop_
_entity_poly.entity_id
_entity_poly.type
_entity_poly.pdbx_seq_one_letter_code
_entity_poly.pdbx_strand_id
1 'polypeptide(L)'
;MISKSFRLCCWLIILFSYLEGCEIWAQTEGLASYYHGRFHGRVSSSGRIHNKEELVAAHRTYPFGTFLRVTNLKNMKSVIVCVTDRGPRSRKRLIDVSEQAAELLEFKQQGVAKVRIEEVPGPLDLRYLDLIYPHIPYLVIDYLRPQIPYRFQ
;
A
#
# COMPACT_ATOMS: atom_id res chain seq x y z
N MET A 1 -37.10 3.42 -37.67
CA MET A 1 -37.23 4.54 -36.70
C MET A 1 -37.03 3.99 -35.29
N ILE A 2 -35.86 4.20 -34.71
CA ILE A 2 -35.56 3.77 -33.31
C ILE A 2 -36.21 4.80 -32.37
N SER A 3 -37.13 4.32 -31.54
CA SER A 3 -37.91 5.14 -30.61
C SER A 3 -37.01 6.02 -29.74
N LYS A 4 -37.41 7.28 -29.49
CA LYS A 4 -36.70 8.23 -28.58
C LYS A 4 -36.47 7.63 -27.18
N SER A 5 -37.39 6.79 -26.73
CA SER A 5 -37.30 6.07 -25.45
C SER A 5 -36.14 5.06 -25.40
N PHE A 6 -35.84 4.38 -26.49
CA PHE A 6 -34.72 3.43 -26.59
C PHE A 6 -33.37 4.12 -26.50
N ARG A 7 -33.24 5.30 -27.11
CA ARG A 7 -32.03 6.13 -27.02
C ARG A 7 -31.77 6.62 -25.59
N LEU A 8 -32.83 7.02 -24.89
CA LEU A 8 -32.72 7.47 -23.49
C LEU A 8 -32.26 6.35 -22.55
N CYS A 9 -32.81 5.13 -22.72
CA CYS A 9 -32.37 3.95 -21.96
C CYS A 9 -30.90 3.60 -22.19
N CYS A 10 -30.42 3.66 -23.43
CA CYS A 10 -29.00 3.39 -23.72
C CYS A 10 -28.07 4.43 -23.07
N TRP A 11 -28.45 5.71 -23.05
CA TRP A 11 -27.68 6.77 -22.39
C TRP A 11 -27.65 6.59 -20.86
N LEU A 12 -28.75 6.17 -20.25
CA LEU A 12 -28.82 5.89 -18.82
C LEU A 12 -27.98 4.67 -18.43
N ILE A 13 -27.94 3.62 -19.26
CA ILE A 13 -27.10 2.43 -19.02
C ILE A 13 -25.62 2.80 -19.14
N ILE A 14 -25.25 3.62 -20.12
CA ILE A 14 -23.86 4.08 -20.29
C ILE A 14 -23.46 4.99 -19.11
N LEU A 15 -24.35 5.87 -18.67
CA LEU A 15 -24.09 6.74 -17.50
C LEU A 15 -23.93 5.92 -16.21
N PHE A 16 -24.74 4.86 -16.05
CA PHE A 16 -24.68 3.97 -14.87
C PHE A 16 -23.38 3.15 -14.86
N SER A 17 -22.88 2.69 -16.01
CA SER A 17 -21.61 1.97 -16.09
C SER A 17 -20.39 2.87 -15.83
N TYR A 18 -20.49 4.18 -15.99
CA TYR A 18 -19.43 5.13 -15.59
C TYR A 18 -19.37 5.41 -14.08
N LEU A 19 -20.43 5.11 -13.33
CA LEU A 19 -20.49 5.32 -11.89
C LEU A 19 -19.92 4.16 -11.06
N GLU A 20 -19.71 2.98 -11.64
CA GLU A 20 -19.23 1.79 -10.92
C GLU A 20 -17.71 1.70 -10.76
N GLY A 21 -16.96 2.72 -11.21
CA GLY A 21 -15.49 2.70 -11.21
C GLY A 21 -14.79 3.43 -10.05
N CYS A 22 -15.51 4.02 -9.10
CA CYS A 22 -14.89 4.68 -7.94
C CYS A 22 -14.79 3.70 -6.78
N GLU A 23 -13.79 2.83 -6.79
CA GLU A 23 -13.40 2.09 -5.59
C GLU A 23 -12.97 3.10 -4.53
N ILE A 24 -13.88 3.39 -3.60
CA ILE A 24 -13.57 4.21 -2.42
C ILE A 24 -12.70 3.33 -1.51
N TRP A 25 -11.39 3.40 -1.70
CA TRP A 25 -10.43 2.80 -0.77
C TRP A 25 -10.63 3.42 0.59
N ALA A 26 -10.93 2.61 1.59
CA ALA A 26 -11.15 3.07 2.95
C ALA A 26 -9.86 3.74 3.47
N GLN A 27 -9.91 5.07 3.59
CA GLN A 27 -8.82 5.86 4.14
C GLN A 27 -9.01 5.96 5.65
N THR A 28 -7.95 5.68 6.40
CA THR A 28 -7.96 5.79 7.87
C THR A 28 -6.82 6.70 8.32
N GLU A 29 -7.14 7.67 9.19
CA GLU A 29 -6.15 8.58 9.77
C GLU A 29 -5.85 8.22 11.22
N GLY A 30 -4.61 8.42 11.62
CA GLY A 30 -4.17 8.18 12.99
C GLY A 30 -2.69 8.49 13.19
N LEU A 31 -2.18 8.14 14.38
CA LEU A 31 -0.77 8.30 14.69
C LEU A 31 0.04 7.10 14.20
N ALA A 32 1.15 7.37 13.52
CA ALA A 32 2.20 6.40 13.25
C ALA A 32 3.36 6.59 14.21
N SER A 33 4.03 5.49 14.56
CA SER A 33 5.39 5.50 15.10
C SER A 33 6.26 4.55 14.28
N TYR A 34 7.50 4.34 14.68
CA TYR A 34 8.37 3.39 14.01
C TYR A 34 9.06 2.45 15.00
N TYR A 35 9.53 1.32 14.48
CA TYR A 35 10.34 0.37 15.24
C TYR A 35 11.73 0.94 15.49
N HIS A 36 12.14 0.98 16.77
CA HIS A 36 13.54 1.24 17.10
C HIS A 36 14.44 0.10 16.60
N GLY A 37 15.70 0.41 16.31
CA GLY A 37 16.69 -0.54 15.76
C GLY A 37 16.85 -1.88 16.52
N ARG A 38 16.42 -1.95 17.81
CA ARG A 38 16.41 -3.19 18.62
C ARG A 38 15.52 -4.32 18.08
N PHE A 39 14.64 -4.04 17.10
CA PHE A 39 13.80 -5.06 16.47
C PHE A 39 14.44 -5.68 15.23
N HIS A 40 15.55 -5.12 14.75
CA HIS A 40 16.31 -5.71 13.64
C HIS A 40 16.75 -7.14 13.97
N GLY A 41 16.53 -8.07 13.05
CA GLY A 41 16.87 -9.49 13.23
C GLY A 41 15.86 -10.31 14.06
N ARG A 42 14.80 -9.70 14.59
CA ARG A 42 13.75 -10.43 15.32
C ARG A 42 12.69 -10.96 14.38
N VAL A 43 12.12 -12.10 14.74
CA VAL A 43 10.99 -12.71 14.02
C VAL A 43 9.74 -11.88 14.29
N SER A 44 9.06 -11.45 13.24
CA SER A 44 7.75 -10.77 13.28
C SER A 44 6.61 -11.77 13.48
N SER A 45 5.40 -11.28 13.75
CA SER A 45 4.22 -12.12 13.92
C SER A 45 3.85 -12.93 12.66
N SER A 46 4.33 -12.52 11.48
CA SER A 46 4.18 -13.28 10.23
C SER A 46 5.21 -14.39 10.04
N GLY A 47 6.17 -14.54 10.97
CA GLY A 47 7.29 -15.48 10.85
C GLY A 47 8.49 -14.94 10.06
N ARG A 48 8.42 -13.73 9.50
CA ARG A 48 9.54 -13.09 8.78
C ARG A 48 10.50 -12.42 9.75
N ILE A 49 11.78 -12.44 9.41
CA ILE A 49 12.80 -11.69 10.15
C ILE A 49 12.64 -10.21 9.81
N HIS A 50 12.53 -9.37 10.84
CA HIS A 50 12.41 -7.92 10.66
C HIS A 50 13.74 -7.32 10.22
N ASN A 51 13.72 -6.65 9.06
CA ASN A 51 14.83 -5.84 8.57
C ASN A 51 14.44 -4.36 8.62
N LYS A 52 15.25 -3.54 9.32
CA LYS A 52 15.00 -2.10 9.46
C LYS A 52 15.05 -1.33 8.14
N GLU A 53 15.73 -1.90 7.11
CA GLU A 53 15.89 -1.32 5.76
C GLU A 53 14.74 -1.69 4.82
N GLU A 54 13.87 -2.62 5.23
CA GLU A 54 12.69 -2.96 4.45
C GLU A 54 11.53 -2.00 4.74
N LEU A 55 10.67 -1.79 3.74
CA LEU A 55 9.46 -0.99 3.89
C LEU A 55 8.32 -1.88 4.40
N VAL A 56 8.31 -2.12 5.70
CA VAL A 56 7.34 -2.98 6.39
C VAL A 56 6.66 -2.24 7.54
N ALA A 57 5.53 -2.79 7.96
CA ALA A 57 4.76 -2.21 9.06
C ALA A 57 4.06 -3.26 9.92
N ALA A 58 3.71 -2.86 11.17
CA ALA A 58 2.74 -3.55 12.00
C ALA A 58 1.39 -2.85 11.95
N HIS A 59 0.34 -3.63 11.73
CA HIS A 59 -1.03 -3.19 11.84
C HIS A 59 -1.87 -4.23 12.57
N ARG A 60 -2.92 -3.76 13.30
CA ARG A 60 -3.72 -4.66 14.16
C ARG A 60 -4.57 -5.64 13.39
N THR A 61 -5.20 -5.19 12.31
CA THR A 61 -6.28 -5.92 11.61
C THR A 61 -5.97 -6.27 10.16
N TYR A 62 -5.22 -5.45 9.42
CA TYR A 62 -4.91 -5.78 8.03
C TYR A 62 -4.19 -7.13 7.92
N PRO A 63 -4.57 -7.99 6.96
CA PRO A 63 -3.87 -9.25 6.71
C PRO A 63 -2.36 -9.07 6.50
N PHE A 64 -1.57 -10.09 6.83
CA PHE A 64 -0.16 -10.09 6.45
C PHE A 64 -0.02 -10.12 4.93
N GLY A 65 0.93 -9.36 4.40
CA GLY A 65 1.11 -9.20 2.96
C GLY A 65 0.30 -8.06 2.34
N THR A 66 -0.63 -7.42 3.09
CA THR A 66 -1.34 -6.23 2.61
C THR A 66 -0.36 -5.08 2.42
N PHE A 67 -0.48 -4.38 1.28
CA PHE A 67 0.28 -3.17 1.01
C PHE A 67 -0.54 -1.95 1.38
N LEU A 68 0.07 -1.05 2.15
CA LEU A 68 -0.54 0.19 2.62
C LEU A 68 0.29 1.37 2.15
N ARG A 69 -0.34 2.33 1.47
CA ARG A 69 0.23 3.66 1.30
C ARG A 69 0.07 4.42 2.60
N VAL A 70 1.18 4.84 3.18
CA VAL A 70 1.24 5.67 4.38
C VAL A 70 1.63 7.07 3.96
N THR A 71 0.79 8.06 4.24
CA THR A 71 1.03 9.47 3.91
C THR A 71 1.17 10.27 5.19
N ASN A 72 2.29 10.95 5.37
CA ASN A 72 2.49 11.90 6.46
C ASN A 72 1.72 13.18 6.17
N LEU A 73 0.69 13.49 6.99
CA LEU A 73 -0.20 14.63 6.76
C LEU A 73 0.44 16.01 6.99
N LYS A 74 1.64 16.05 7.57
CA LYS A 74 2.37 17.32 7.78
C LYS A 74 3.10 17.79 6.52
N ASN A 75 3.68 16.87 5.75
CA ASN A 75 4.51 17.19 4.58
C ASN A 75 4.04 16.52 3.29
N MET A 76 2.95 15.75 3.35
CA MET A 76 2.32 15.02 2.23
C MET A 76 3.23 13.98 1.57
N LYS A 77 4.37 13.61 2.18
CA LYS A 77 5.20 12.51 1.72
C LYS A 77 4.51 11.18 1.98
N SER A 78 4.63 10.26 1.04
CA SER A 78 4.03 8.94 1.15
C SER A 78 5.02 7.84 0.81
N VAL A 79 4.81 6.66 1.42
CA VAL A 79 5.57 5.44 1.18
C VAL A 79 4.61 4.26 1.20
N ILE A 80 4.89 3.24 0.40
CA ILE A 80 4.14 1.97 0.44
C ILE A 80 4.91 1.02 1.34
N VAL A 81 4.21 0.42 2.31
CA VAL A 81 4.74 -0.56 3.26
C VAL A 81 3.94 -1.86 3.20
N CYS A 82 4.60 -2.98 3.46
CA CYS A 82 3.95 -4.29 3.57
C CYS A 82 3.65 -4.60 5.04
N VAL A 83 2.45 -5.05 5.34
CA VAL A 83 2.07 -5.49 6.69
C VAL A 83 2.68 -6.86 6.97
N THR A 84 3.66 -6.92 7.88
CA THR A 84 4.36 -8.15 8.26
C THR A 84 4.26 -8.47 9.75
N ASP A 85 3.71 -7.55 10.55
CA ASP A 85 3.66 -7.73 12.00
C ASP A 85 2.32 -7.27 12.60
N ARG A 86 2.07 -7.67 13.87
CA ARG A 86 0.92 -7.26 14.66
C ARG A 86 1.27 -6.15 15.63
N GLY A 87 0.45 -5.14 15.67
CA GLY A 87 0.59 -3.96 16.51
C GLY A 87 0.00 -2.73 15.84
N PRO A 88 0.15 -1.56 16.39
CA PRO A 88 0.78 -1.20 17.69
C PRO A 88 0.04 -1.77 18.90
N ARG A 89 0.78 -2.02 19.99
CA ARG A 89 0.15 -2.36 21.29
C ARG A 89 -0.65 -1.18 21.86
N SER A 90 -0.16 0.04 21.66
CA SER A 90 -0.88 1.25 22.08
C SER A 90 -2.08 1.53 21.18
N ARG A 91 -3.27 1.64 21.76
CA ARG A 91 -4.50 2.00 21.04
C ARG A 91 -4.49 3.43 20.47
N LYS A 92 -3.59 4.29 20.96
CA LYS A 92 -3.44 5.67 20.47
C LYS A 92 -2.75 5.71 19.09
N ARG A 93 -2.04 4.65 18.70
CA ARG A 93 -1.36 4.56 17.42
C ARG A 93 -2.14 3.68 16.45
N LEU A 94 -2.11 4.06 15.19
CA LEU A 94 -2.74 3.34 14.09
C LEU A 94 -1.79 2.27 13.51
N ILE A 95 -0.53 2.65 13.29
CA ILE A 95 0.47 1.85 12.59
C ILE A 95 1.86 2.10 13.18
N ASP A 96 2.70 1.07 13.21
CA ASP A 96 4.14 1.19 13.47
C ASP A 96 4.88 0.79 12.19
N VAL A 97 5.66 1.70 11.61
CA VAL A 97 6.41 1.47 10.36
C VAL A 97 7.87 1.13 10.64
N SER A 98 8.59 0.62 9.64
CA SER A 98 10.04 0.42 9.72
C SER A 98 10.78 1.74 9.86
N GLU A 99 12.04 1.68 10.31
CA GLU A 99 12.90 2.85 10.46
C GLU A 99 13.14 3.55 9.10
N GLN A 100 13.38 2.77 8.04
CA GLN A 100 13.51 3.28 6.67
C GLN A 100 12.25 4.02 6.19
N ALA A 101 11.06 3.47 6.47
CA ALA A 101 9.82 4.14 6.11
C ALA A 101 9.64 5.47 6.87
N ALA A 102 10.02 5.53 8.16
CA ALA A 102 9.96 6.76 8.95
C ALA A 102 10.93 7.82 8.45
N GLU A 103 12.10 7.43 7.92
CA GLU A 103 13.04 8.34 7.26
C GLU A 103 12.46 8.93 5.98
N LEU A 104 11.92 8.09 5.10
CA LEU A 104 11.29 8.53 3.84
C LEU A 104 10.08 9.43 4.07
N LEU A 105 9.32 9.17 5.14
CA LEU A 105 8.20 10.01 5.58
C LEU A 105 8.63 11.26 6.35
N GLU A 106 9.92 11.40 6.65
CA GLU A 106 10.54 12.52 7.39
C GLU A 106 9.94 12.75 8.78
N PHE A 107 9.64 11.69 9.52
CA PHE A 107 9.22 11.83 10.92
C PHE A 107 10.07 11.05 11.92
N LYS A 108 11.20 10.45 11.48
CA LYS A 108 12.08 9.67 12.36
C LYS A 108 12.56 10.48 13.58
N GLN A 109 12.92 11.76 13.39
CA GLN A 109 13.39 12.62 14.49
C GLN A 109 12.28 12.95 15.51
N GLN A 110 11.03 13.12 15.03
CA GLN A 110 9.88 13.40 15.89
C GLN A 110 9.37 12.14 16.61
N GLY A 111 9.70 10.96 16.13
CA GLY A 111 9.28 9.67 16.69
C GLY A 111 7.84 9.27 16.38
N VAL A 112 6.95 10.24 16.15
CA VAL A 112 5.53 10.04 15.82
C VAL A 112 5.07 11.07 14.78
N ALA A 113 4.10 10.68 13.94
CA ALA A 113 3.47 11.57 12.97
C ALA A 113 1.98 11.24 12.82
N LYS A 114 1.17 12.24 12.46
CA LYS A 114 -0.20 12.01 12.01
C LYS A 114 -0.14 11.58 10.55
N VAL A 115 -0.69 10.40 10.26
CA VAL A 115 -0.65 9.80 8.92
C VAL A 115 -2.05 9.41 8.47
N ARG A 116 -2.20 9.29 7.16
CA ARG A 116 -3.30 8.61 6.49
C ARG A 116 -2.77 7.30 5.93
N ILE A 117 -3.54 6.23 6.11
CA ILE A 117 -3.26 4.94 5.47
C ILE A 117 -4.39 4.58 4.51
N GLU A 118 -4.04 3.98 3.40
CA GLU A 118 -4.94 3.46 2.39
C GLU A 118 -4.37 2.16 1.85
N GLU A 119 -5.22 1.16 1.69
CA GLU A 119 -4.83 -0.08 1.07
C GLU A 119 -4.57 0.17 -0.42
N VAL A 120 -3.51 -0.40 -0.94
CA VAL A 120 -3.16 -0.29 -2.36
C VAL A 120 -2.88 -1.68 -2.92
N PRO A 121 -3.11 -1.90 -4.22
CA PRO A 121 -2.67 -3.13 -4.86
C PRO A 121 -1.19 -3.35 -4.56
N GLY A 122 -0.84 -4.58 -4.19
CA GLY A 122 0.56 -4.98 -4.02
C GLY A 122 1.34 -4.73 -5.31
N PRO A 123 2.68 -4.67 -5.23
CA PRO A 123 3.48 -4.66 -6.45
C PRO A 123 3.04 -5.85 -7.28
N LEU A 124 2.68 -5.59 -8.53
CA LEU A 124 2.26 -6.62 -9.47
C LEU A 124 3.32 -7.73 -9.41
N ASP A 125 2.93 -8.91 -8.97
CA ASP A 125 3.78 -10.08 -9.09
C ASP A 125 4.10 -10.21 -10.58
N LEU A 126 5.38 -10.08 -10.94
CA LEU A 126 5.83 -10.11 -12.33
C LEU A 126 5.34 -11.38 -13.06
N ARG A 127 5.06 -12.46 -12.30
CA ARG A 127 4.42 -13.68 -12.80
C ARG A 127 2.98 -13.45 -13.28
N TYR A 128 2.27 -12.45 -12.73
CA TYR A 128 0.93 -12.05 -13.17
C TYR A 128 0.97 -11.15 -14.41
N LEU A 129 2.05 -10.38 -14.61
CA LEU A 129 2.19 -9.54 -15.81
C LEU A 129 2.29 -10.39 -17.07
N ASP A 130 3.00 -11.52 -17.02
CA ASP A 130 3.07 -12.46 -18.14
C ASP A 130 1.72 -13.08 -18.49
N LEU A 131 0.84 -13.25 -17.48
CA LEU A 131 -0.50 -13.81 -17.67
C LEU A 131 -1.49 -12.77 -18.25
N ILE A 132 -1.40 -11.52 -17.82
CA ILE A 132 -2.35 -10.44 -18.19
C ILE A 132 -1.89 -9.73 -19.48
N TYR A 133 -0.57 -9.64 -19.68
CA TYR A 133 0.03 -8.93 -20.81
C TYR A 133 1.09 -9.79 -21.53
N PRO A 134 0.68 -10.90 -22.17
CA PRO A 134 1.62 -11.81 -22.85
C PRO A 134 2.40 -11.17 -23.99
N HIS A 135 2.08 -9.92 -24.36
CA HIS A 135 2.73 -9.18 -25.47
C HIS A 135 3.65 -8.04 -25.01
N ILE A 136 3.84 -7.83 -23.67
CA ILE A 136 4.82 -6.84 -23.21
C ILE A 136 6.23 -7.44 -23.40
N PRO A 137 7.12 -6.79 -24.20
CA PRO A 137 8.48 -7.25 -24.35
C PRO A 137 9.19 -7.35 -22.99
N TYR A 138 9.90 -8.42 -22.75
CA TYR A 138 10.68 -8.69 -21.51
C TYR A 138 11.60 -7.52 -21.10
N LEU A 139 12.06 -6.74 -22.08
CA LEU A 139 12.84 -5.50 -21.89
C LEU A 139 12.13 -4.41 -21.08
N VAL A 140 10.80 -4.32 -21.18
CA VAL A 140 10.02 -3.33 -20.40
C VAL A 140 9.90 -3.79 -18.93
N ILE A 141 9.79 -5.09 -18.71
CA ILE A 141 9.75 -5.69 -17.37
C ILE A 141 11.10 -5.49 -16.67
N ASP A 142 12.21 -5.69 -17.37
CA ASP A 142 13.56 -5.47 -16.83
C ASP A 142 13.86 -3.99 -16.56
N TYR A 143 13.30 -3.07 -17.35
CA TYR A 143 13.43 -1.63 -17.09
C TYR A 143 12.65 -1.21 -15.84
N LEU A 144 11.52 -1.82 -15.54
CA LEU A 144 10.70 -1.55 -14.34
C LEU A 144 11.22 -2.26 -13.09
N ARG A 145 12.00 -3.34 -13.24
CA ARG A 145 12.54 -4.16 -12.15
C ARG A 145 13.41 -3.40 -11.13
N PRO A 146 14.28 -2.45 -11.50
CA PRO A 146 15.07 -1.66 -10.55
C PRO A 146 14.24 -0.65 -9.74
N GLN A 147 13.04 -0.30 -10.20
CA GLN A 147 12.16 0.67 -9.54
C GLN A 147 11.18 0.00 -8.57
N ILE A 148 11.13 -1.34 -8.55
CA ILE A 148 10.32 -2.12 -7.61
C ILE A 148 11.24 -2.49 -6.43
N PRO A 149 11.12 -1.84 -5.24
CA PRO A 149 12.07 -2.01 -4.14
C PRO A 149 11.97 -3.34 -3.41
N TYR A 150 11.27 -4.36 -3.95
CA TYR A 150 11.03 -5.63 -3.26
C TYR A 150 11.45 -6.84 -4.07
N ARG A 151 12.62 -7.38 -3.71
CA ARG A 151 12.96 -8.78 -3.96
C ARG A 151 12.33 -9.62 -2.85
N PHE A 152 11.26 -10.34 -3.16
CA PHE A 152 10.87 -11.48 -2.34
C PHE A 152 11.89 -12.60 -2.63
N GLN A 153 12.76 -12.89 -1.68
CA GLN A 153 13.49 -14.15 -1.59
C GLN A 153 12.72 -15.08 -0.68
#